data_7ec5369566d924e19a971d879f05571f
#
_entry.id   7ec5369566d924e19a971d879f05571f
#
_cell.length_a   1.000
_cell.length_b   1.000
_cell.length_c   1.000
_cell.angle_alpha   90.00
_cell.angle_beta   90.00
_cell.angle_gamma   90.00
#
_symmetry.space_group_name_H-M   'P 1'
#
loop_
_entity.id
_entity.type
_entity.pdbx_description
1 polymer ?
#
loop_
_entity_poly.entity_id
_entity_poly.type
_entity_poly.pdbx_seq_one_letter_code
_entity_poly.pdbx_strand_id
1 'polypeptide(L)'
;FFHSRSKRMTISVALVLLTVGLSMLEVTAFGVHCGFSLLLVCMMTGTIFCNICPTSEELMGRIDGWTTPLNVLFFVISGAELDLNVLAQPVTLLVGILYIIARSAGKYFGASWSCRLTGQPKTITDHLGITLLPQAGVALGMAITAATLPDGALARNVVLFSVLMY
;
A
#
# COMPACT_ATOMS: atom_id res chain seq x y z
N PHE A 1 -35.37 -2.12 0.99
CA PHE A 1 -35.03 -1.37 -0.24
C PHE A 1 -33.85 -1.95 -1.04
N PHE A 2 -33.01 -2.82 -0.48
CA PHE A 2 -31.77 -3.31 -1.12
C PHE A 2 -31.76 -4.84 -1.33
N HIS A 3 -32.76 -5.39 -1.97
CA HIS A 3 -32.85 -6.83 -2.25
C HIS A 3 -32.08 -7.29 -3.50
N SER A 4 -31.69 -6.36 -4.39
CA SER A 4 -30.94 -6.70 -5.61
C SER A 4 -29.44 -6.75 -5.35
N ARG A 5 -28.82 -7.89 -5.65
CA ARG A 5 -27.37 -8.14 -5.51
C ARG A 5 -26.50 -7.12 -6.28
N SER A 6 -26.94 -6.72 -7.47
CA SER A 6 -26.25 -5.74 -8.31
C SER A 6 -26.24 -4.35 -7.68
N LYS A 7 -27.35 -3.91 -7.08
CA LYS A 7 -27.46 -2.58 -6.46
C LYS A 7 -26.53 -2.43 -5.24
N ARG A 8 -26.37 -3.47 -4.44
CA ARG A 8 -25.46 -3.46 -3.28
C ARG A 8 -24.01 -3.25 -3.72
N MET A 9 -23.57 -3.95 -4.78
CA MET A 9 -22.23 -3.82 -5.32
C MET A 9 -22.00 -2.41 -5.88
N THR A 10 -22.94 -1.88 -6.64
CA THR A 10 -22.85 -0.52 -7.19
C THR A 10 -22.72 0.53 -6.08
N ILE A 11 -23.49 0.38 -5.00
CA ILE A 11 -23.42 1.31 -3.85
C ILE A 11 -22.09 1.19 -3.13
N SER A 12 -21.57 -0.03 -2.95
CA SER A 12 -20.25 -0.21 -2.30
C SER A 12 -19.12 0.44 -3.10
N VAL A 13 -19.11 0.25 -4.42
CA VAL A 13 -18.16 0.89 -5.32
C VAL A 13 -18.33 2.41 -5.32
N ALA A 14 -19.58 2.89 -5.38
CA ALA A 14 -19.87 4.32 -5.30
C ALA A 14 -19.41 4.94 -3.97
N LEU A 15 -19.57 4.23 -2.85
CA LEU A 15 -19.09 4.67 -1.54
C LEU A 15 -17.56 4.78 -1.53
N VAL A 16 -16.84 3.80 -2.08
CA VAL A 16 -15.38 3.84 -2.20
C VAL A 16 -14.94 5.02 -3.04
N LEU A 17 -15.55 5.23 -4.23
CA LEU A 17 -15.22 6.36 -5.09
C LEU A 17 -15.54 7.71 -4.43
N LEU A 18 -16.66 7.80 -3.71
CA LEU A 18 -17.00 8.99 -2.95
C LEU A 18 -15.96 9.27 -1.86
N THR A 19 -15.53 8.23 -1.15
CA THR A 19 -14.50 8.34 -0.10
C THR A 19 -13.17 8.82 -0.67
N VAL A 20 -12.78 8.29 -1.83
CA VAL A 20 -11.60 8.74 -2.57
C VAL A 20 -11.74 10.20 -3.00
N GLY A 21 -12.90 10.57 -3.57
CA GLY A 21 -13.18 11.95 -3.97
C GLY A 21 -13.14 12.93 -2.80
N LEU A 22 -13.72 12.57 -1.66
CA LEU A 22 -13.69 13.39 -0.45
C LEU A 22 -12.28 13.52 0.14
N SER A 23 -11.47 12.48 0.07
CA SER A 23 -10.08 12.53 0.57
C SER A 23 -9.16 13.42 -0.28
N MET A 24 -9.54 13.68 -1.54
CA MET A 24 -8.82 14.61 -2.42
C MET A 24 -9.20 16.08 -2.22
N LEU A 25 -10.19 16.37 -1.36
CA LEU A 25 -10.52 17.73 -1.00
C LEU A 25 -9.49 18.26 -0.01
N GLU A 26 -8.61 19.12 -0.47
CA GLU A 26 -7.71 19.89 0.39
C GLU A 26 -8.51 21.04 1.02
N VAL A 27 -8.70 20.98 2.31
CA VAL A 27 -9.36 22.03 3.07
C VAL A 27 -8.29 22.91 3.70
N THR A 28 -8.16 24.14 3.22
CA THR A 28 -7.34 25.17 3.89
C THR A 28 -8.17 25.87 4.93
N ALA A 29 -8.05 25.45 6.19
CA ALA A 29 -8.67 26.11 7.31
C ALA A 29 -7.60 26.83 8.17
N PHE A 30 -7.82 28.09 8.45
CA PHE A 30 -6.93 28.93 9.31
C PHE A 30 -5.45 29.00 8.83
N GLY A 31 -5.19 28.92 7.53
CA GLY A 31 -3.83 28.98 6.98
C GLY A 31 -3.00 27.69 7.10
N VAL A 32 -3.63 26.61 7.58
CA VAL A 32 -3.03 25.27 7.63
C VAL A 32 -3.65 24.42 6.53
N HIS A 33 -2.82 23.80 5.70
CA HIS A 33 -3.24 22.81 4.71
C HIS A 33 -3.57 21.50 5.43
N CYS A 34 -4.86 21.21 5.60
CA CYS A 34 -5.33 19.94 6.12
C CYS A 34 -5.70 19.04 4.96
N GLY A 35 -4.84 18.08 4.64
CA GLY A 35 -5.10 16.99 3.69
C GLY A 35 -5.39 15.68 4.44
N PHE A 36 -6.41 14.96 4.02
CA PHE A 36 -6.65 13.62 4.54
C PHE A 36 -5.82 12.61 3.76
N SER A 37 -5.10 11.72 4.45
CA SER A 37 -4.44 10.60 3.81
C SER A 37 -5.47 9.67 3.18
N LEU A 38 -5.46 9.54 1.85
CA LEU A 38 -6.36 8.67 1.09
C LEU A 38 -6.38 7.25 1.63
N LEU A 39 -5.21 6.67 1.91
CA LEU A 39 -5.08 5.32 2.44
C LEU A 39 -5.72 5.18 3.82
N LEU A 40 -5.51 6.16 4.70
CA LEU A 40 -6.06 6.14 6.04
C LEU A 40 -7.60 6.25 6.02
N VAL A 41 -8.14 7.15 5.20
CA VAL A 41 -9.60 7.34 5.06
C VAL A 41 -10.25 6.08 4.48
N CYS A 42 -9.67 5.46 3.46
CA CYS A 42 -10.17 4.20 2.90
C CYS A 42 -10.11 3.06 3.93
N MET A 43 -9.04 2.98 4.71
CA MET A 43 -8.87 1.97 5.76
C MET A 43 -9.91 2.14 6.87
N MET A 44 -10.16 3.37 7.33
CA MET A 44 -11.19 3.68 8.32
C MET A 44 -12.60 3.37 7.80
N THR A 45 -12.90 3.74 6.56
CA THR A 45 -14.18 3.44 5.92
C THR A 45 -14.39 1.93 5.81
N GLY A 46 -13.39 1.16 5.40
CA GLY A 46 -13.43 -0.31 5.36
C GLY A 46 -13.66 -0.91 6.73
N THR A 47 -12.97 -0.42 7.74
CA THR A 47 -13.13 -0.88 9.14
C THR A 47 -14.55 -0.63 9.65
N ILE A 48 -15.09 0.57 9.46
CA ILE A 48 -16.47 0.91 9.85
C ILE A 48 -17.47 0.02 9.11
N PHE A 49 -17.30 -0.14 7.80
CA PHE A 49 -18.17 -0.97 6.98
C PHE A 49 -18.19 -2.43 7.43
N CYS A 50 -17.02 -3.03 7.68
CA CYS A 50 -16.91 -4.42 8.13
C CYS A 50 -17.52 -4.64 9.52
N ASN A 51 -17.47 -3.67 10.41
CA ASN A 51 -18.00 -3.80 11.77
C ASN A 51 -19.51 -3.52 11.88
N ILE A 52 -20.06 -2.66 11.02
CA ILE A 52 -21.48 -2.24 11.10
C ILE A 52 -22.36 -3.04 10.15
N CYS A 53 -21.85 -3.47 8.99
CA CYS A 53 -22.66 -4.12 7.97
C CYS A 53 -22.70 -5.65 8.15
N PRO A 54 -23.85 -6.26 8.46
CA PRO A 54 -23.96 -7.71 8.63
C PRO A 54 -23.64 -8.53 7.37
N THR A 55 -23.73 -7.91 6.18
CA THR A 55 -23.45 -8.53 4.87
C THR A 55 -22.09 -8.16 4.31
N SER A 56 -21.18 -7.67 5.17
CA SER A 56 -19.84 -7.22 4.76
C SER A 56 -19.02 -8.34 4.11
N GLU A 57 -19.07 -9.56 4.64
CA GLU A 57 -18.33 -10.70 4.07
C GLU A 57 -18.75 -11.03 2.63
N GLU A 58 -20.07 -11.07 2.37
CA GLU A 58 -20.58 -11.33 1.02
C GLU A 58 -20.18 -10.24 0.03
N LEU A 59 -20.20 -8.98 0.47
CA LEU A 59 -19.81 -7.83 -0.36
C LEU A 59 -18.32 -7.79 -0.60
N MET A 60 -17.51 -8.04 0.43
CA MET A 60 -16.04 -8.09 0.31
C MET A 60 -15.60 -9.21 -0.62
N GLY A 61 -16.16 -10.41 -0.53
CA GLY A 61 -15.85 -11.50 -1.46
C GLY A 61 -16.15 -11.17 -2.93
N ARG A 62 -17.14 -10.32 -3.19
CA ARG A 62 -17.46 -9.86 -4.54
C ARG A 62 -16.53 -8.76 -5.03
N ILE A 63 -16.19 -7.82 -4.16
CA ILE A 63 -15.23 -6.74 -4.45
C ILE A 63 -13.86 -7.35 -4.74
N ASP A 64 -13.46 -8.38 -4.00
CA ASP A 64 -12.19 -9.08 -4.18
C ASP A 64 -12.05 -9.66 -5.59
N GLY A 65 -13.11 -10.25 -6.14
CA GLY A 65 -13.15 -10.73 -7.52
C GLY A 65 -12.91 -9.62 -8.57
N TRP A 66 -13.29 -8.38 -8.29
CA TRP A 66 -13.07 -7.22 -9.15
C TRP A 66 -11.70 -6.56 -8.90
N THR A 67 -11.21 -6.66 -7.68
CA THR A 67 -9.93 -6.05 -7.29
C THR A 67 -8.75 -6.79 -7.89
N THR A 68 -8.87 -8.10 -8.09
CA THR A 68 -7.79 -8.92 -8.66
C THR A 68 -7.28 -8.44 -10.03
N PRO A 69 -8.13 -8.24 -11.06
CA PRO A 69 -7.66 -7.71 -12.34
C PRO A 69 -7.15 -6.26 -12.24
N LEU A 70 -7.71 -5.44 -11.35
CA LEU A 70 -7.21 -4.09 -11.11
C LEU A 70 -5.81 -4.10 -10.48
N ASN A 71 -5.55 -5.02 -9.57
CA ASN A 71 -4.22 -5.21 -8.99
C ASN A 71 -3.21 -5.61 -10.06
N VAL A 72 -3.56 -6.55 -10.95
CA VAL A 72 -2.68 -6.94 -12.06
C VAL A 72 -2.36 -5.73 -12.94
N LEU A 73 -3.37 -4.96 -13.34
CA LEU A 73 -3.19 -3.74 -14.12
C LEU A 73 -2.29 -2.71 -13.41
N PHE A 74 -2.51 -2.52 -12.12
CA PHE A 74 -1.70 -1.62 -11.29
C PHE A 74 -0.23 -2.03 -11.28
N PHE A 75 0.08 -3.33 -11.10
CA PHE A 75 1.46 -3.80 -11.10
C PHE A 75 2.11 -3.70 -12.49
N VAL A 76 1.36 -3.98 -13.56
CA VAL A 76 1.86 -3.84 -14.93
C VAL A 76 2.20 -2.38 -15.24
N ILE A 77 1.32 -1.44 -14.90
CA ILE A 77 1.57 -0.01 -15.11
C ILE A 77 2.75 0.45 -14.27
N SER A 78 2.80 0.07 -13.00
CA SER A 78 3.91 0.44 -12.10
C SER A 78 5.25 -0.11 -12.59
N GLY A 79 5.27 -1.32 -13.14
CA GLY A 79 6.46 -1.89 -13.75
C GLY A 79 6.87 -1.18 -15.05
N ALA A 80 5.90 -0.78 -15.87
CA ALA A 80 6.15 -0.04 -17.11
C ALA A 80 6.67 1.39 -16.86
N GLU A 81 6.32 1.98 -15.74
CA GLU A 81 6.79 3.30 -15.32
C GLU A 81 8.22 3.30 -14.75
N LEU A 82 8.81 2.13 -14.54
CA LEU A 82 10.19 2.02 -14.04
C LEU A 82 11.18 2.50 -15.11
N ASP A 83 11.90 3.56 -14.81
CA ASP A 83 12.96 4.06 -15.69
C ASP A 83 14.26 3.27 -15.46
N LEU A 84 14.54 2.33 -16.35
CA LEU A 84 15.73 1.50 -16.31
C LEU A 84 17.03 2.30 -16.51
N ASN A 85 16.97 3.46 -17.19
CA ASN A 85 18.14 4.29 -17.40
C ASN A 85 18.64 4.91 -16.08
N VAL A 86 17.74 5.22 -15.15
CA VAL A 86 18.09 5.70 -13.82
C VAL A 86 18.79 4.60 -13.01
N LEU A 87 18.39 3.35 -13.18
CA LEU A 87 19.05 2.20 -12.55
C LEU A 87 20.43 1.88 -13.15
N ALA A 88 20.68 2.28 -14.38
CA ALA A 88 21.99 2.12 -15.01
C ALA A 88 23.06 3.06 -14.41
N GLN A 89 22.67 4.08 -13.65
CA GLN A 89 23.60 4.95 -12.94
C GLN A 89 24.21 4.21 -11.73
N PRO A 90 25.53 4.10 -11.62
CA PRO A 90 26.18 3.30 -10.58
C PRO A 90 25.87 3.80 -9.16
N VAL A 91 25.67 5.10 -9.00
CA VAL A 91 25.32 5.71 -7.71
C VAL A 91 23.91 5.31 -7.28
N THR A 92 22.94 5.39 -8.18
CA THR A 92 21.55 5.01 -7.90
C THR A 92 21.42 3.51 -7.61
N LEU A 93 22.15 2.69 -8.35
CA LEU A 93 22.19 1.24 -8.11
C LEU A 93 22.77 0.92 -6.72
N LEU A 94 23.87 1.57 -6.35
CA LEU A 94 24.51 1.37 -5.04
C LEU A 94 23.56 1.79 -3.90
N VAL A 95 22.91 2.95 -4.04
CA VAL A 95 21.90 3.42 -3.06
C VAL A 95 20.72 2.45 -2.98
N GLY A 96 20.24 1.94 -4.11
CA GLY A 96 19.16 0.95 -4.16
C GLY A 96 19.51 -0.35 -3.43
N ILE A 97 20.70 -0.90 -3.69
CA ILE A 97 21.18 -2.12 -3.02
C ILE A 97 21.35 -1.88 -1.52
N LEU A 98 21.97 -0.77 -1.13
CA LEU A 98 22.15 -0.42 0.28
C LEU A 98 20.79 -0.27 1.00
N TYR A 99 19.83 0.37 0.33
CA TYR A 99 18.46 0.50 0.84
C TYR A 99 17.79 -0.87 1.04
N ILE A 100 17.89 -1.79 0.07
CA ILE A 100 17.32 -3.14 0.17
C ILE A 100 17.93 -3.89 1.36
N ILE A 101 19.26 -3.86 1.50
CA ILE A 101 19.97 -4.53 2.59
C ILE A 101 19.55 -3.95 3.95
N ALA A 102 19.61 -2.62 4.10
CA ALA A 102 19.27 -1.95 5.35
C ALA A 102 17.81 -2.20 5.75
N ARG A 103 16.89 -2.16 4.78
CA ARG A 103 15.47 -2.41 4.99
C ARG A 103 15.19 -3.86 5.37
N SER A 104 15.79 -4.83 4.67
CA SER A 104 15.65 -6.26 4.96
C SER A 104 16.17 -6.59 6.35
N ALA A 105 17.35 -6.07 6.68
CA ALA A 105 17.94 -6.23 8.01
C ALA A 105 17.04 -5.62 9.09
N GLY A 106 16.56 -4.39 8.88
CA GLY A 106 15.65 -3.72 9.81
C GLY A 106 14.36 -4.49 10.07
N LYS A 107 13.72 -5.01 9.02
CA LYS A 107 12.51 -5.85 9.14
C LYS A 107 12.79 -7.16 9.87
N TYR A 108 13.84 -7.86 9.47
CA TYR A 108 14.19 -9.15 10.06
C TYR A 108 14.55 -9.01 11.55
N PHE A 109 15.47 -8.11 11.88
CA PHE A 109 15.89 -7.91 13.27
C PHE A 109 14.79 -7.30 14.12
N GLY A 110 14.02 -6.34 13.58
CA GLY A 110 12.90 -5.71 14.27
C GLY A 110 11.80 -6.74 14.62
N ALA A 111 11.41 -7.57 13.67
CA ALA A 111 10.43 -8.63 13.89
C ALA A 111 10.94 -9.68 14.89
N SER A 112 12.17 -10.16 14.71
CA SER A 112 12.77 -11.16 15.62
C SER A 112 12.91 -10.63 17.04
N TRP A 113 13.31 -9.39 17.20
CA TRP A 113 13.44 -8.77 18.54
C TRP A 113 12.06 -8.58 19.19
N SER A 114 11.08 -8.05 18.46
CA SER A 114 9.71 -7.91 18.97
C SER A 114 9.11 -9.24 19.41
N CYS A 115 9.31 -10.32 18.63
CA CYS A 115 8.83 -11.66 18.97
C CYS A 115 9.51 -12.22 20.23
N ARG A 116 10.80 -11.96 20.41
CA ARG A 116 11.52 -12.37 21.63
C ARG A 116 11.02 -11.63 22.87
N LEU A 117 10.78 -10.33 22.76
CA LEU A 117 10.24 -9.52 23.87
C LEU A 117 8.82 -9.95 24.28
N THR A 118 8.00 -10.40 23.32
CA THR A 118 6.64 -10.89 23.57
C THR A 118 6.56 -12.37 23.91
N GLY A 119 7.69 -13.08 24.01
CA GLY A 119 7.73 -14.49 24.41
C GLY A 119 7.12 -15.45 23.38
N GLN A 120 7.14 -15.10 22.08
CA GLN A 120 6.59 -15.95 21.03
C GLN A 120 7.43 -17.21 20.79
N PRO A 121 6.81 -18.31 20.29
CA PRO A 121 7.52 -19.53 19.94
C PRO A 121 8.67 -19.26 18.96
N LYS A 122 9.76 -20.04 19.07
CA LYS A 122 10.94 -19.92 18.19
C LYS A 122 10.59 -19.96 16.70
N THR A 123 9.66 -20.82 16.33
CA THR A 123 9.21 -20.95 14.93
C THR A 123 8.68 -19.62 14.37
N ILE A 124 7.93 -18.85 15.15
CA ILE A 124 7.42 -17.53 14.75
C ILE A 124 8.58 -16.54 14.72
N THR A 125 9.42 -16.54 15.73
CA THR A 125 10.55 -15.59 15.84
C THR A 125 11.52 -15.70 14.66
N ASP A 126 11.78 -16.90 14.17
CA ASP A 126 12.76 -17.14 13.12
C ASP A 126 12.20 -16.89 11.70
N HIS A 127 10.89 -17.06 11.50
CA HIS A 127 10.27 -16.96 10.17
C HIS A 127 9.52 -15.65 9.92
N LEU A 128 9.01 -14.98 10.96
CA LEU A 128 8.20 -13.77 10.81
C LEU A 128 8.96 -12.67 10.06
N GLY A 129 10.25 -12.49 10.34
CA GLY A 129 11.08 -11.51 9.67
C GLY A 129 11.16 -11.73 8.15
N ILE A 130 11.22 -12.97 7.71
CA ILE A 130 11.29 -13.35 6.30
C ILE A 130 9.94 -13.11 5.62
N THR A 131 8.83 -13.46 6.27
CA THR A 131 7.49 -13.25 5.70
C THR A 131 7.12 -11.78 5.55
N LEU A 132 7.76 -10.88 6.28
CA LEU A 132 7.57 -9.44 6.18
C LEU A 132 8.41 -8.78 5.07
N LEU A 133 9.33 -9.52 4.42
CA LEU A 133 10.17 -8.97 3.36
C LEU A 133 9.35 -8.55 2.13
N PRO A 134 8.44 -9.41 1.58
CA PRO A 134 7.66 -9.03 0.41
C PRO A 134 6.84 -7.76 0.67
N GLN A 135 6.85 -6.87 -0.29
CA GLN A 135 6.16 -5.60 -0.19
C GLN A 135 5.73 -5.16 -1.59
N ALA A 136 4.45 -4.80 -1.72
CA ALA A 136 3.92 -4.46 -3.02
C ALA A 136 3.03 -3.19 -2.97
N GLY A 137 1.73 -3.33 -3.02
CA GLY A 137 0.77 -2.28 -3.33
C GLY A 137 0.94 -0.96 -2.57
N VAL A 138 1.07 -1.00 -1.24
CA VAL A 138 1.19 0.23 -0.43
C VAL A 138 2.50 0.96 -0.72
N ALA A 139 3.61 0.23 -0.88
CA ALA A 139 4.89 0.85 -1.19
C ALA A 139 4.89 1.52 -2.57
N LEU A 140 4.27 0.87 -3.56
CA LEU A 140 4.11 1.44 -4.90
C LEU A 140 3.23 2.68 -4.87
N GLY A 141 2.08 2.64 -4.19
CA GLY A 141 1.21 3.79 -4.03
C GLY A 141 1.90 4.98 -3.36
N MET A 142 2.67 4.74 -2.31
CA MET A 142 3.47 5.78 -1.64
C MET A 142 4.60 6.30 -2.53
N ALA A 143 5.24 5.45 -3.35
CA ALA A 143 6.28 5.85 -4.28
C ALA A 143 5.74 6.80 -5.37
N ILE A 144 4.54 6.53 -5.89
CA ILE A 144 3.86 7.41 -6.84
C ILE A 144 3.58 8.78 -6.20
N THR A 145 3.08 8.80 -4.98
CA THR A 145 2.84 10.05 -4.23
C THR A 145 4.15 10.78 -3.94
N ALA A 146 5.22 10.06 -3.58
CA ALA A 146 6.53 10.66 -3.34
C ALA A 146 7.14 11.29 -4.60
N ALA A 147 6.79 10.79 -5.79
CA ALA A 147 7.27 11.36 -7.07
C ALA A 147 6.82 12.81 -7.31
N THR A 148 5.77 13.27 -6.63
CA THR A 148 5.30 14.67 -6.72
C THR A 148 6.13 15.64 -5.88
N LEU A 149 7.02 15.13 -5.01
CA LEU A 149 7.91 15.94 -4.18
C LEU A 149 9.19 16.35 -4.96
N PRO A 150 9.86 17.44 -4.56
CA PRO A 150 11.17 17.79 -5.09
C PRO A 150 12.12 16.58 -4.90
N ASP A 151 12.85 16.20 -5.93
CA ASP A 151 13.72 15.01 -5.97
C ASP A 151 13.03 13.65 -5.75
N GLY A 152 11.71 13.63 -5.80
CA GLY A 152 10.90 12.42 -5.58
C GLY A 152 11.10 11.33 -6.64
N ALA A 153 11.58 11.67 -7.83
CA ALA A 153 11.84 10.72 -8.91
C ALA A 153 12.88 9.66 -8.51
N LEU A 154 13.93 10.06 -7.81
CA LEU A 154 14.97 9.13 -7.32
C LEU A 154 14.40 8.21 -6.23
N ALA A 155 13.65 8.76 -5.27
CA ALA A 155 13.00 7.99 -4.22
C ALA A 155 12.01 6.97 -4.80
N ARG A 156 11.18 7.38 -5.78
CA ARG A 156 10.26 6.52 -6.50
C ARG A 156 11.00 5.35 -7.18
N ASN A 157 12.04 5.62 -7.94
CA ASN A 157 12.77 4.59 -8.67
C ASN A 157 13.48 3.60 -7.72
N VAL A 158 14.05 4.06 -6.61
CA VAL A 158 14.65 3.20 -5.58
C VAL A 158 13.59 2.31 -4.93
N VAL A 159 12.41 2.84 -4.62
CA VAL A 159 11.31 2.04 -4.03
C VAL A 159 10.77 1.04 -5.05
N LEU A 160 10.51 1.45 -6.30
CA LEU A 160 10.09 0.55 -7.38
C LEU A 160 11.09 -0.59 -7.60
N PHE A 161 12.37 -0.27 -7.66
CA PHE A 161 13.43 -1.27 -7.76
C PHE A 161 13.41 -2.25 -6.57
N SER A 162 13.24 -1.74 -5.35
CA SER A 162 13.19 -2.59 -4.16
C SER A 162 11.99 -3.54 -4.16
N VAL A 163 10.84 -3.09 -4.66
CA VAL A 163 9.61 -3.91 -4.76
C VAL A 163 9.77 -5.02 -5.80
N LEU A 164 10.50 -4.77 -6.89
CA LEU A 164 10.77 -5.78 -7.91
C LEU A 164 11.78 -6.84 -7.47
N MET A 165 12.63 -6.53 -6.49
CA MET A 165 13.65 -7.44 -5.97
C MET A 165 13.14 -8.36 -4.84
N TYR A 166 11.96 -8.11 -4.29
CA TYR A 166 11.30 -8.92 -3.26
C TYR A 166 10.19 -9.79 -3.84
#